data_3ceba122bec88a333383c879070b8843
#
_entry.id   3ceba122bec88a333383c879070b8843
#
_cell.length_a   1.000
_cell.length_b   1.000
_cell.length_c   1.000
_cell.angle_alpha   90.00
_cell.angle_beta   90.00
_cell.angle_gamma   90.00
#
_symmetry.space_group_name_H-M   'P 1'
#
loop_
_entity.id
_entity.type
_entity.pdbx_description
1 polymer ?
#
loop_
_entity_poly.entity_id
_entity_poly.type
_entity_poly.pdbx_seq_one_letter_code
_entity_poly.pdbx_strand_id
1 'polypeptide(L)'
;QFASSAASDVYKRQIQASTICKEKDIKSVGVFLNQNTDTVDKILSKVDLDVLQLHGTEDISDYRIFKKDIIKTLHVSKDSVFMSKNLDFENTDFLLDASSENLQGGSGKCFDWNILNDVPVDKLFIAGGLKPDNILDLLSKYTPKCVDVSSGIENKIGHKDHNLMSDFVDKIRAY
;
A
#
# COMPACT_ATOMS: atom_id res chain seq x y z
N GLN A 1 -31.57 -3.52 9.27
CA GLN A 1 -31.59 -2.34 8.37
C GLN A 1 -30.36 -1.43 8.50
N PHE A 2 -29.78 -1.28 9.72
CA PHE A 2 -28.61 -0.40 9.92
C PHE A 2 -27.33 -0.93 9.25
N ALA A 3 -27.13 -2.24 9.16
CA ALA A 3 -25.96 -2.81 8.50
C ALA A 3 -25.97 -2.61 6.98
N SER A 4 -27.16 -2.55 6.35
CA SER A 4 -27.27 -2.34 4.90
C SER A 4 -27.02 -0.89 4.48
N SER A 5 -27.36 0.09 5.32
CA SER A 5 -27.10 1.50 5.04
C SER A 5 -25.61 1.84 5.16
N ALA A 6 -24.92 1.34 6.18
CA ALA A 6 -23.47 1.55 6.36
C ALA A 6 -22.64 0.95 5.20
N ALA A 7 -22.96 -0.28 4.77
CA ALA A 7 -22.32 -0.90 3.62
C ALA A 7 -22.56 -0.10 2.32
N SER A 8 -23.80 0.38 2.11
CA SER A 8 -24.14 1.24 0.97
C SER A 8 -23.33 2.54 0.97
N ASP A 9 -23.11 3.17 2.13
CA ASP A 9 -22.37 4.42 2.23
C ASP A 9 -20.87 4.21 2.02
N VAL A 10 -20.31 3.07 2.43
CA VAL A 10 -18.91 2.71 2.14
C VAL A 10 -18.72 2.59 0.63
N TYR A 11 -19.55 1.85 -0.08
CA TYR A 11 -19.45 1.74 -1.54
C TYR A 11 -19.60 3.08 -2.26
N LYS A 12 -20.53 3.95 -1.82
CA LYS A 12 -20.66 5.30 -2.41
C LYS A 12 -19.37 6.10 -2.31
N ARG A 13 -18.71 6.07 -1.16
CA ARG A 13 -17.43 6.77 -0.96
C ARG A 13 -16.32 6.17 -1.82
N GLN A 14 -16.26 4.86 -1.96
CA GLN A 14 -15.28 4.18 -2.80
C GLN A 14 -15.49 4.51 -4.29
N ILE A 15 -16.74 4.52 -4.77
CA ILE A 15 -17.08 4.95 -6.14
C ILE A 15 -16.67 6.41 -6.36
N GLN A 16 -17.01 7.29 -5.43
CA GLN A 16 -16.63 8.69 -5.53
C GLN A 16 -15.11 8.86 -5.57
N ALA A 17 -14.36 8.16 -4.72
CA ALA A 17 -12.90 8.20 -4.70
C ALA A 17 -12.30 7.72 -6.03
N SER A 18 -12.74 6.58 -6.57
CA SER A 18 -12.25 6.06 -7.85
C SER A 18 -12.58 7.01 -9.02
N THR A 19 -13.75 7.66 -8.99
CA THR A 19 -14.10 8.67 -9.99
C THR A 19 -13.15 9.87 -9.95
N ILE A 20 -12.87 10.40 -8.74
CA ILE A 20 -11.92 11.51 -8.57
C ILE A 20 -10.52 11.10 -9.03
N CYS A 21 -10.08 9.89 -8.73
CA CYS A 21 -8.79 9.38 -9.21
C CYS A 21 -8.70 9.43 -10.73
N LYS A 22 -9.73 8.97 -11.44
CA LYS A 22 -9.78 9.04 -12.92
C LYS A 22 -9.74 10.47 -13.45
N GLU A 23 -10.53 11.39 -12.86
CA GLU A 23 -10.56 12.80 -13.26
C GLU A 23 -9.20 13.50 -13.07
N LYS A 24 -8.37 13.00 -12.17
CA LYS A 24 -7.06 13.55 -11.83
C LYS A 24 -5.88 12.79 -12.46
N ASP A 25 -6.15 11.77 -13.26
CA ASP A 25 -5.13 10.87 -13.83
C ASP A 25 -4.27 10.22 -12.73
N ILE A 26 -4.93 9.77 -11.66
CA ILE A 26 -4.32 9.06 -10.52
C ILE A 26 -4.86 7.64 -10.52
N LYS A 27 -3.98 6.64 -10.43
CA LYS A 27 -4.41 5.24 -10.30
C LYS A 27 -5.10 4.99 -8.96
N SER A 28 -6.27 4.36 -9.02
CA SER A 28 -7.01 3.90 -7.85
C SER A 28 -6.56 2.50 -7.46
N VAL A 29 -6.20 2.29 -6.19
CA VAL A 29 -5.72 1.01 -5.66
C VAL A 29 -6.71 0.46 -4.65
N GLY A 30 -7.19 -0.76 -4.86
CA GLY A 30 -7.99 -1.50 -3.89
C GLY A 30 -7.12 -2.44 -3.08
N VAL A 31 -7.14 -2.31 -1.75
CA VAL A 31 -6.40 -3.19 -0.84
C VAL A 31 -7.28 -4.34 -0.39
N PHE A 32 -6.80 -5.56 -0.61
CA PHE A 32 -7.48 -6.82 -0.29
C PHE A 32 -6.63 -7.63 0.69
N LEU A 33 -7.26 -8.18 1.72
CA LEU A 33 -6.62 -9.01 2.73
C LEU A 33 -7.34 -10.37 2.78
N ASN A 34 -6.81 -11.34 2.07
CA ASN A 34 -7.33 -12.70 1.97
C ASN A 34 -8.81 -12.80 1.48
N GLN A 35 -9.30 -11.81 0.74
CA GLN A 35 -10.59 -11.92 0.07
C GLN A 35 -10.49 -12.90 -1.09
N ASN A 36 -11.49 -13.79 -1.22
CA ASN A 36 -11.59 -14.67 -2.37
C ASN A 36 -11.98 -13.91 -3.65
N THR A 37 -11.73 -14.52 -4.79
CA THR A 37 -11.99 -13.94 -6.12
C THR A 37 -13.43 -13.53 -6.33
N ASP A 38 -14.40 -14.28 -5.82
CA ASP A 38 -15.84 -13.94 -5.93
C ASP A 38 -16.16 -12.63 -5.19
N THR A 39 -15.52 -12.39 -4.06
CA THR A 39 -15.69 -11.15 -3.30
C THR A 39 -15.05 -9.98 -4.05
N VAL A 40 -13.85 -10.18 -4.59
CA VAL A 40 -13.14 -9.16 -5.39
C VAL A 40 -13.96 -8.82 -6.64
N ASP A 41 -14.51 -9.80 -7.35
CA ASP A 41 -15.37 -9.58 -8.52
C ASP A 41 -16.59 -8.71 -8.19
N LYS A 42 -17.29 -9.03 -7.08
CA LYS A 42 -18.41 -8.23 -6.59
C LYS A 42 -18.03 -6.77 -6.25
N ILE A 43 -16.83 -6.53 -5.80
CA ILE A 43 -16.34 -5.19 -5.54
C ILE A 43 -16.02 -4.48 -6.86
N LEU A 44 -15.30 -5.14 -7.75
CA LEU A 44 -14.93 -4.59 -9.06
C LEU A 44 -16.14 -4.30 -9.95
N SER A 45 -17.23 -5.06 -9.80
CA SER A 45 -18.50 -4.76 -10.51
C SER A 45 -19.15 -3.44 -10.07
N LYS A 46 -18.75 -2.87 -8.92
CA LYS A 46 -19.32 -1.64 -8.34
C LYS A 46 -18.32 -0.49 -8.31
N VAL A 47 -17.05 -0.79 -8.11
CA VAL A 47 -15.97 0.20 -7.96
C VAL A 47 -14.92 -0.06 -9.03
N ASP A 48 -14.70 0.89 -9.92
CA ASP A 48 -13.72 0.75 -10.97
C ASP A 48 -12.32 1.09 -10.41
N LEU A 49 -11.59 0.04 -10.06
CA LEU A 49 -10.22 0.11 -9.57
C LEU A 49 -9.23 -0.15 -10.70
N ASP A 50 -8.09 0.53 -10.68
CA ASP A 50 -7.01 0.32 -11.64
C ASP A 50 -6.07 -0.79 -11.19
N VAL A 51 -5.82 -0.91 -9.88
CA VAL A 51 -4.81 -1.80 -9.29
C VAL A 51 -5.41 -2.59 -8.13
N LEU A 52 -5.03 -3.86 -8.02
CA LEU A 52 -5.33 -4.73 -6.88
C LEU A 52 -4.08 -4.89 -6.01
N GLN A 53 -4.13 -4.41 -4.77
CA GLN A 53 -3.08 -4.68 -3.79
C GLN A 53 -3.48 -5.88 -2.94
N LEU A 54 -2.74 -6.98 -3.09
CA LEU A 54 -2.92 -8.22 -2.34
C LEU A 54 -2.05 -8.18 -1.08
N HIS A 55 -2.68 -7.90 0.05
CA HIS A 55 -1.99 -7.58 1.31
C HIS A 55 -1.82 -8.78 2.25
N GLY A 56 -2.47 -9.89 1.97
CA GLY A 56 -2.41 -11.13 2.75
C GLY A 56 -1.55 -12.21 2.11
N THR A 57 -2.02 -13.45 2.20
CA THR A 57 -1.34 -14.65 1.69
C THR A 57 -1.90 -15.13 0.34
N GLU A 58 -2.63 -14.26 -0.37
CA GLU A 58 -3.24 -14.57 -1.66
C GLU A 58 -2.20 -15.01 -2.68
N ASP A 59 -2.55 -16.02 -3.50
CA ASP A 59 -1.76 -16.38 -4.68
C ASP A 59 -2.07 -15.40 -5.82
N ILE A 60 -1.05 -14.76 -6.36
CA ILE A 60 -1.18 -13.78 -7.45
C ILE A 60 -1.89 -14.39 -8.67
N SER A 61 -1.65 -15.67 -8.96
CA SER A 61 -2.20 -16.36 -10.13
C SER A 61 -3.73 -16.35 -10.16
N ASP A 62 -4.38 -16.43 -9.00
CA ASP A 62 -5.84 -16.45 -8.89
C ASP A 62 -6.47 -15.11 -9.27
N TYR A 63 -5.73 -14.01 -9.12
CA TYR A 63 -6.23 -12.64 -9.35
C TYR A 63 -5.92 -12.09 -10.73
N ARG A 64 -5.07 -12.77 -11.53
CA ARG A 64 -4.76 -12.38 -12.92
C ARG A 64 -5.97 -12.40 -13.85
N ILE A 65 -7.03 -13.14 -13.48
CA ILE A 65 -8.31 -13.20 -14.22
C ILE A 65 -8.96 -11.81 -14.36
N PHE A 66 -8.72 -10.89 -13.42
CA PHE A 66 -9.31 -9.55 -13.42
C PHE A 66 -8.64 -8.59 -14.40
N LYS A 67 -7.48 -8.97 -14.98
CA LYS A 67 -6.71 -8.14 -15.94
C LYS A 67 -6.42 -6.74 -15.41
N LYS A 68 -6.17 -6.62 -14.12
CA LYS A 68 -5.74 -5.40 -13.43
C LYS A 68 -4.26 -5.49 -13.08
N ASP A 69 -3.61 -4.35 -12.91
CA ASP A 69 -2.28 -4.30 -12.32
C ASP A 69 -2.32 -4.88 -10.90
N ILE A 70 -1.28 -5.58 -10.50
CA ILE A 70 -1.22 -6.21 -9.18
C ILE A 70 -0.01 -5.69 -8.41
N ILE A 71 -0.26 -5.31 -7.16
CA ILE A 71 0.76 -5.07 -6.15
C ILE A 71 0.66 -6.20 -5.12
N LYS A 72 1.73 -6.99 -4.94
CA LYS A 72 1.79 -7.99 -3.88
C LYS A 72 2.54 -7.46 -2.69
N THR A 73 1.90 -7.44 -1.52
CA THR A 73 2.57 -7.06 -0.27
C THR A 73 3.40 -8.21 0.26
N LEU A 74 4.63 -7.89 0.65
CA LEU A 74 5.59 -8.75 1.31
C LEU A 74 5.80 -8.22 2.72
N HIS A 75 5.38 -8.99 3.72
CA HIS A 75 5.57 -8.64 5.12
C HIS A 75 6.98 -9.00 5.58
N VAL A 76 7.70 -8.05 6.12
CA VAL A 76 9.06 -8.25 6.63
C VAL A 76 8.99 -8.62 8.10
N SER A 77 9.49 -9.79 8.47
CA SER A 77 9.80 -10.14 9.85
C SER A 77 11.31 -10.06 10.10
N LYS A 78 11.74 -9.96 11.36
CA LYS A 78 13.16 -9.95 11.73
C LYS A 78 13.92 -11.20 11.27
N ASP A 79 13.21 -12.30 11.07
CA ASP A 79 13.75 -13.61 10.70
C ASP A 79 13.56 -13.95 9.20
N SER A 80 12.85 -13.12 8.45
CA SER A 80 12.67 -13.32 7.02
C SER A 80 13.90 -12.83 6.27
N VAL A 81 14.86 -13.71 6.09
CA VAL A 81 15.85 -13.55 5.01
C VAL A 81 15.07 -13.52 3.71
N PHE A 82 15.08 -12.39 3.11
CA PHE A 82 14.25 -11.98 2.04
C PHE A 82 14.37 -12.89 0.82
N MET A 83 13.26 -13.49 0.40
CA MET A 83 13.21 -14.31 -0.84
C MET A 83 13.10 -13.42 -2.10
N SER A 84 13.81 -12.28 -2.12
CA SER A 84 13.74 -11.31 -3.23
C SER A 84 14.36 -11.83 -4.54
N LYS A 85 15.08 -12.94 -4.51
CA LYS A 85 15.85 -13.42 -5.67
C LYS A 85 15.00 -14.03 -6.78
N ASN A 86 13.71 -14.30 -6.55
CA ASN A 86 12.84 -14.99 -7.52
C ASN A 86 11.51 -14.24 -7.76
N LEU A 87 11.44 -12.93 -7.51
CA LEU A 87 10.25 -12.15 -7.77
C LEU A 87 10.11 -11.83 -9.26
N ASP A 88 8.93 -12.05 -9.81
CA ASP A 88 8.58 -11.65 -11.19
C ASP A 88 8.16 -10.17 -11.21
N PHE A 89 9.13 -9.28 -11.38
CA PHE A 89 8.90 -7.83 -11.50
C PHE A 89 8.34 -7.38 -12.85
N GLU A 90 8.23 -8.26 -13.84
CA GLU A 90 7.72 -7.88 -15.16
C GLU A 90 6.20 -7.68 -15.14
N ASN A 91 5.51 -8.51 -14.36
CA ASN A 91 4.05 -8.55 -14.35
C ASN A 91 3.42 -8.23 -12.98
N THR A 92 4.22 -7.91 -11.98
CA THR A 92 3.74 -7.68 -10.62
C THR A 92 4.63 -6.67 -9.93
N ASP A 93 4.02 -5.65 -9.33
CA ASP A 93 4.70 -4.77 -8.40
C ASP A 93 4.72 -5.40 -7.00
N PHE A 94 5.79 -5.17 -6.26
CA PHE A 94 5.92 -5.67 -4.89
C PHE A 94 6.05 -4.51 -3.91
N LEU A 95 5.25 -4.57 -2.85
CA LEU A 95 5.29 -3.63 -1.74
C LEU A 95 5.91 -4.32 -0.54
N LEU A 96 6.99 -3.76 -0.04
CA LEU A 96 7.65 -4.20 1.18
C LEU A 96 7.03 -3.46 2.36
N ASP A 97 6.24 -4.16 3.17
CA ASP A 97 5.65 -3.61 4.39
C ASP A 97 6.40 -4.11 5.62
N ALA A 98 7.02 -3.18 6.29
CA ALA A 98 7.78 -3.45 7.52
C ALA A 98 6.95 -3.29 8.80
N SER A 99 5.67 -3.05 8.70
CA SER A 99 4.73 -3.11 9.82
C SER A 99 4.42 -4.56 10.16
N SER A 100 5.35 -5.26 10.83
CA SER A 100 5.07 -6.62 11.31
C SER A 100 4.29 -6.58 12.62
N GLU A 101 3.36 -7.51 12.78
CA GLU A 101 2.56 -7.73 13.99
C GLU A 101 3.39 -7.95 15.27
N ASN A 102 4.69 -8.22 15.14
CA ASN A 102 5.62 -8.48 16.24
C ASN A 102 6.44 -7.25 16.70
N LEU A 103 6.38 -6.14 16.01
CA LEU A 103 6.87 -4.87 16.49
C LEU A 103 5.65 -4.10 16.98
N GLN A 104 5.38 -4.11 18.30
CA GLN A 104 4.28 -3.41 18.95
C GLN A 104 3.99 -2.09 18.23
N GLY A 105 2.93 -2.07 17.44
CA GLY A 105 2.46 -0.89 16.75
C GLY A 105 2.17 0.19 17.78
N GLY A 106 2.85 1.33 17.66
CA GLY A 106 2.70 2.44 18.59
C GLY A 106 4.00 3.09 19.03
N SER A 107 5.16 2.48 18.76
CA SER A 107 6.45 3.08 19.18
C SER A 107 6.96 4.18 18.22
N GLY A 108 6.30 4.40 17.07
CA GLY A 108 6.77 5.36 16.06
C GLY A 108 8.16 5.04 15.48
N LYS A 109 8.69 3.84 15.78
CA LYS A 109 9.98 3.40 15.27
C LYS A 109 9.78 2.79 13.89
N CYS A 110 10.48 3.34 12.90
CA CYS A 110 10.67 2.68 11.62
C CYS A 110 11.37 1.35 11.82
N PHE A 111 11.11 0.40 10.94
CA PHE A 111 11.92 -0.80 10.87
C PHE A 111 13.38 -0.44 10.55
N ASP A 112 14.26 -1.38 10.80
CA ASP A 112 15.67 -1.20 10.44
C ASP A 112 15.82 -1.23 8.92
N TRP A 113 15.99 -0.05 8.32
CA TRP A 113 16.16 0.09 6.88
C TRP A 113 17.41 -0.61 6.32
N ASN A 114 18.33 -1.09 7.15
CA ASN A 114 19.47 -1.86 6.68
C ASN A 114 19.05 -3.13 5.90
N ILE A 115 17.84 -3.64 6.14
CA ILE A 115 17.28 -4.75 5.35
C ILE A 115 17.15 -4.41 3.85
N LEU A 116 17.05 -3.13 3.52
CA LEU A 116 16.96 -2.65 2.15
C LEU A 116 18.28 -2.77 1.37
N ASN A 117 19.41 -2.97 2.06
CA ASN A 117 20.71 -3.14 1.39
C ASN A 117 20.78 -4.41 0.54
N ASP A 118 19.98 -5.41 0.88
CA ASP A 118 20.03 -6.74 0.25
C ASP A 118 18.89 -6.99 -0.76
N VAL A 119 18.12 -5.94 -1.08
CA VAL A 119 16.94 -6.03 -1.97
C VAL A 119 17.01 -5.01 -3.11
N PRO A 120 16.39 -5.27 -4.28
CA PRO A 120 16.34 -4.32 -5.40
C PRO A 120 15.33 -3.19 -5.11
N VAL A 121 15.73 -2.24 -4.26
CA VAL A 121 14.86 -1.17 -3.75
C VAL A 121 14.24 -0.33 -4.88
N ASP A 122 14.99 -0.12 -5.96
CA ASP A 122 14.55 0.60 -7.16
C ASP A 122 13.37 -0.06 -7.89
N LYS A 123 13.05 -1.30 -7.56
CA LYS A 123 11.91 -2.06 -8.08
C LYS A 123 10.78 -2.24 -7.08
N LEU A 124 10.95 -1.77 -5.85
CA LEU A 124 10.02 -2.02 -4.75
C LEU A 124 9.24 -0.76 -4.35
N PHE A 125 8.03 -0.96 -3.91
CA PHE A 125 7.28 0.01 -3.11
C PHE A 125 7.65 -0.21 -1.65
N ILE A 126 7.94 0.85 -0.92
CA ILE A 126 8.33 0.79 0.49
C ILE A 126 7.21 1.36 1.35
N ALA A 127 6.74 0.57 2.32
CA ALA A 127 5.73 0.92 3.31
C ALA A 127 6.21 0.63 4.73
N GLY A 128 5.39 0.99 5.71
CA GLY A 128 5.63 0.68 7.12
C GLY A 128 6.34 1.80 7.88
N GLY A 129 5.57 2.55 8.67
CA GLY A 129 6.07 3.59 9.58
C GLY A 129 6.64 4.84 8.91
N LEU A 130 6.40 5.04 7.62
CA LEU A 130 6.79 6.27 6.93
C LEU A 130 5.94 7.45 7.41
N LYS A 131 6.56 8.62 7.51
CA LYS A 131 5.95 9.88 7.93
C LYS A 131 6.80 11.07 7.43
N PRO A 132 6.27 12.31 7.48
CA PRO A 132 7.04 13.47 7.05
C PRO A 132 8.43 13.61 7.71
N ASP A 133 8.55 13.21 8.99
CA ASP A 133 9.80 13.37 9.75
C ASP A 133 10.93 12.45 9.33
N ASN A 134 10.63 11.34 8.63
CA ASN A 134 11.63 10.32 8.32
C ASN A 134 11.77 9.99 6.83
N ILE A 135 10.90 10.52 5.98
CA ILE A 135 10.93 10.20 4.55
C ILE A 135 12.24 10.61 3.89
N LEU A 136 12.79 11.77 4.25
CA LEU A 136 14.07 12.23 3.69
C LEU A 136 15.24 11.36 4.13
N ASP A 137 15.20 10.79 5.34
CA ASP A 137 16.22 9.85 5.81
C ASP A 137 16.22 8.56 4.98
N LEU A 138 15.04 8.07 4.59
CA LEU A 138 14.90 6.95 3.67
C LEU A 138 15.48 7.31 2.30
N LEU A 139 14.99 8.40 1.70
CA LEU A 139 15.35 8.80 0.35
C LEU A 139 16.85 9.16 0.22
N SER A 140 17.49 9.70 1.28
CA SER A 140 18.91 9.98 1.28
C SER A 140 19.80 8.74 1.12
N LYS A 141 19.28 7.54 1.40
CA LYS A 141 20.00 6.26 1.35
C LYS A 141 19.55 5.36 0.22
N TYR A 142 18.27 5.45 -0.15
CA TYR A 142 17.61 4.53 -1.07
C TYR A 142 16.73 5.26 -2.06
N THR A 143 16.62 4.73 -3.27
CA THR A 143 15.75 5.26 -4.32
C THR A 143 14.67 4.21 -4.64
N PRO A 144 13.60 4.09 -3.84
CA PRO A 144 12.54 3.14 -4.10
C PRO A 144 11.71 3.53 -5.33
N LYS A 145 11.09 2.53 -5.99
CA LYS A 145 10.15 2.77 -7.09
C LYS A 145 8.98 3.63 -6.64
N CYS A 146 8.49 3.43 -5.42
CA CYS A 146 7.41 4.18 -4.81
C CYS A 146 7.51 4.10 -3.28
N VAL A 147 6.89 5.05 -2.60
CA VAL A 147 6.69 5.01 -1.14
C VAL A 147 5.20 5.03 -0.82
N ASP A 148 4.79 4.22 0.16
CA ASP A 148 3.42 4.15 0.65
C ASP A 148 3.34 4.62 2.09
N VAL A 149 2.41 5.53 2.39
CA VAL A 149 2.18 6.09 3.71
C VAL A 149 0.72 5.97 4.11
N SER A 150 0.47 5.46 5.30
CA SER A 150 -0.88 5.37 5.86
C SER A 150 -0.98 6.11 7.19
N SER A 151 -0.64 5.47 8.31
CA SER A 151 -0.79 6.06 9.64
C SER A 151 0.13 7.26 9.90
N GLY A 152 1.25 7.36 9.20
CA GLY A 152 2.21 8.47 9.36
C GLY A 152 1.70 9.86 8.92
N ILE A 153 0.55 9.91 8.27
CA ILE A 153 -0.15 11.15 7.87
C ILE A 153 -1.54 11.26 8.55
N GLU A 154 -1.70 10.62 9.71
CA GLU A 154 -2.94 10.70 10.51
C GLU A 154 -2.72 11.56 11.76
N ASN A 155 -3.70 12.38 12.11
CA ASN A 155 -3.74 13.08 13.39
C ASN A 155 -4.41 12.25 14.49
N LYS A 156 -5.26 11.29 14.10
CA LYS A 156 -5.83 10.23 14.93
C LYS A 156 -6.17 9.04 14.05
N ILE A 157 -6.32 7.88 14.63
CA ILE A 157 -6.57 6.61 13.91
C ILE A 157 -7.70 6.78 12.88
N GLY A 158 -7.37 6.51 11.61
CA GLY A 158 -8.31 6.57 10.49
C GLY A 158 -8.64 7.99 9.98
N HIS A 159 -8.02 9.04 10.54
CA HIS A 159 -8.24 10.42 10.11
C HIS A 159 -6.97 11.04 9.54
N LYS A 160 -6.92 11.16 8.21
CA LYS A 160 -5.79 11.78 7.52
C LYS A 160 -5.73 13.27 7.80
N ASP A 161 -4.54 13.78 8.07
CA ASP A 161 -4.26 15.20 8.29
C ASP A 161 -3.74 15.82 6.99
N HIS A 162 -4.42 16.83 6.47
CA HIS A 162 -4.08 17.45 5.20
C HIS A 162 -2.70 18.14 5.22
N ASN A 163 -2.28 18.67 6.36
CA ASN A 163 -0.97 19.32 6.48
C ASN A 163 0.14 18.27 6.46
N LEU A 164 -0.04 17.14 7.17
CA LEU A 164 0.91 16.02 7.13
C LEU A 164 0.98 15.39 5.73
N MET A 165 -0.15 15.28 5.03
CA MET A 165 -0.18 14.81 3.64
C MET A 165 0.62 15.74 2.72
N SER A 166 0.38 17.07 2.81
CA SER A 166 1.09 18.04 1.99
C SER A 166 2.59 18.03 2.29
N ASP A 167 2.97 18.09 3.58
CA ASP A 167 4.39 18.07 4.00
C ASP A 167 5.10 16.79 3.49
N PHE A 168 4.44 15.63 3.58
CA PHE A 168 5.02 14.38 3.07
C PHE A 168 5.28 14.43 1.57
N VAL A 169 4.29 14.89 0.79
CA VAL A 169 4.39 14.97 -0.68
C VAL A 169 5.41 16.04 -1.09
N ASP A 170 5.39 17.20 -0.44
CA ASP A 170 6.29 18.31 -0.77
C ASP A 170 7.76 17.93 -0.51
N LYS A 171 8.05 17.21 0.56
CA LYS A 171 9.39 16.67 0.85
C LYS A 171 9.88 15.70 -0.23
N ILE A 172 9.01 14.81 -0.71
CA ILE A 172 9.37 13.87 -1.79
C ILE A 172 9.64 14.60 -3.10
N ARG A 173 8.82 15.61 -3.42
CA ARG A 173 8.95 16.35 -4.69
C ARG A 173 10.16 17.29 -4.72
N ALA A 174 10.60 17.73 -3.56
CA ALA A 174 11.77 18.60 -3.43
C ALA A 174 13.09 17.83 -3.43
N TYR A 175 13.05 16.51 -3.22
CA TYR A 175 14.20 15.60 -3.22
C TYR A 175 14.54 15.15 -4.64
#